data_5b516bfc050be7ffed1d8ffcead00246
#
_entry.id   5b516bfc050be7ffed1d8ffcead00246
#
_cell.length_a   1.000
_cell.length_b   1.000
_cell.length_c   1.000
_cell.angle_alpha   90.00
_cell.angle_beta   90.00
_cell.angle_gamma   90.00
#
_symmetry.space_group_name_H-M   'P 1'
#
loop_
_entity.id
_entity.type
_entity.pdbx_description
1 polymer ?
#
loop_
_entity_poly.entity_id
_entity_poly.type
_entity_poly.pdbx_seq_one_letter_code
_entity_poly.pdbx_strand_id
1 'polypeptide(L)'
;MSASFAGKKLLVVGGTSGMGFETARLVLKNGGSVVLVGNRRDKAEQARQALAADSQISIIVADLMKEEGMKHVVDTINAEHKDISLLVNAAGVFFPKPFTEHDTSDYDMYMSINRATFFITRDVVRNMVDAGIKGSIVNIGSMWAQQAIGATPSSAYSMAKAGLHALTKNLAIELGGKGIRVNAISPAVVHTPIYESFIPKDDVEDVMNSFGSFHPIGRVGTPVDIAETVAFLLSDKTDWVTGAIWDIDGGVMAGRNA
;
A
#
# COMPACT_ATOMS: atom_id res chain seq x y z
N MET A 1 13.03 -19.43 -8.36
CA MET A 1 13.43 -19.31 -6.95
C MET A 1 12.67 -18.14 -6.36
N SER A 2 11.88 -18.34 -5.31
CA SER A 2 11.20 -17.29 -4.57
C SER A 2 12.20 -16.30 -3.94
N ALA A 3 11.78 -15.06 -3.66
CA ALA A 3 12.57 -14.14 -2.88
C ALA A 3 12.67 -14.65 -1.43
N SER A 4 13.82 -14.57 -0.80
CA SER A 4 13.98 -14.89 0.64
C SER A 4 13.82 -13.60 1.46
N PHE A 5 13.03 -13.67 2.52
CA PHE A 5 12.86 -12.59 3.50
C PHE A 5 13.37 -12.98 4.90
N ALA A 6 14.16 -14.06 4.99
CA ALA A 6 14.74 -14.51 6.27
C ALA A 6 15.51 -13.36 6.95
N GLY A 7 15.19 -13.08 8.22
CA GLY A 7 15.78 -11.99 8.98
C GLY A 7 15.29 -10.58 8.61
N LYS A 8 14.33 -10.44 7.67
CA LYS A 8 13.71 -9.16 7.33
C LYS A 8 12.41 -8.99 8.10
N LYS A 9 12.15 -7.76 8.57
CA LYS A 9 10.88 -7.38 9.18
C LYS A 9 10.16 -6.36 8.30
N LEU A 10 8.92 -6.69 7.94
CA LEU A 10 8.04 -5.85 7.12
C LEU A 10 7.00 -5.13 7.98
N LEU A 11 6.93 -3.81 7.87
CA LEU A 11 5.75 -3.05 8.30
C LEU A 11 4.78 -2.90 7.12
N VAL A 12 3.51 -3.26 7.33
CA VAL A 12 2.45 -3.04 6.34
C VAL A 12 1.41 -2.09 6.91
N VAL A 13 1.42 -0.86 6.43
CA VAL A 13 0.40 0.14 6.75
C VAL A 13 -0.82 -0.15 5.86
N GLY A 14 -1.93 -0.64 6.46
CA GLY A 14 -3.06 -1.21 5.72
C GLY A 14 -2.88 -2.70 5.41
N GLY A 15 -2.34 -3.47 6.36
CA GLY A 15 -1.99 -4.88 6.20
C GLY A 15 -3.07 -5.89 6.58
N THR A 16 -4.28 -5.46 6.96
CA THR A 16 -5.32 -6.36 7.48
C THR A 16 -6.28 -6.91 6.42
N SER A 17 -6.14 -6.48 5.18
CA SER A 17 -6.94 -6.96 4.03
C SER A 17 -6.28 -6.63 2.70
N GLY A 18 -6.81 -7.19 1.61
CA GLY A 18 -6.45 -6.84 0.23
C GLY A 18 -4.97 -6.98 -0.09
N MET A 19 -4.42 -6.01 -0.82
CA MET A 19 -3.05 -6.03 -1.35
C MET A 19 -1.99 -6.08 -0.23
N GLY A 20 -2.19 -5.33 0.85
CA GLY A 20 -1.27 -5.32 1.98
C GLY A 20 -1.24 -6.66 2.72
N PHE A 21 -2.39 -7.28 2.92
CA PHE A 21 -2.51 -8.60 3.55
C PHE A 21 -1.79 -9.69 2.73
N GLU A 22 -2.04 -9.73 1.40
CA GLU A 22 -1.39 -10.71 0.53
C GLU A 22 0.13 -10.50 0.46
N THR A 23 0.59 -9.25 0.50
CA THR A 23 2.02 -8.95 0.59
C THR A 23 2.62 -9.48 1.92
N ALA A 24 1.93 -9.26 3.04
CA ALA A 24 2.36 -9.81 4.34
C ALA A 24 2.44 -11.34 4.30
N ARG A 25 1.44 -12.00 3.69
CA ARG A 25 1.41 -13.46 3.53
C ARG A 25 2.61 -13.97 2.74
N LEU A 26 2.98 -13.30 1.64
CA LEU A 26 4.15 -13.69 0.84
C LEU A 26 5.46 -13.52 1.59
N VAL A 27 5.62 -12.43 2.34
CA VAL A 27 6.83 -12.19 3.15
C VAL A 27 6.97 -13.23 4.25
N LEU A 28 5.89 -13.54 4.98
CA LEU A 28 5.87 -14.62 6.00
C LEU A 28 6.20 -15.98 5.41
N LYS A 29 5.54 -16.34 4.28
CA LYS A 29 5.79 -17.62 3.58
C LYS A 29 7.26 -17.79 3.18
N ASN A 30 7.98 -16.69 2.97
CA ASN A 30 9.38 -16.68 2.55
C ASN A 30 10.34 -16.32 3.70
N GLY A 31 9.93 -16.52 4.96
CA GLY A 31 10.78 -16.48 6.14
C GLY A 31 10.96 -15.13 6.83
N GLY A 32 10.20 -14.11 6.41
CA GLY A 32 10.19 -12.80 7.08
C GLY A 32 9.25 -12.75 8.28
N SER A 33 9.29 -11.65 9.01
CA SER A 33 8.31 -11.29 10.04
C SER A 33 7.55 -10.04 9.65
N VAL A 34 6.35 -9.81 10.19
CA VAL A 34 5.49 -8.70 9.81
C VAL A 34 4.89 -7.96 11.00
N VAL A 35 4.71 -6.65 10.81
CA VAL A 35 3.90 -5.77 11.66
C VAL A 35 2.75 -5.27 10.80
N LEU A 36 1.52 -5.61 11.17
CA LEU A 36 0.31 -5.19 10.46
C LEU A 36 -0.30 -3.97 11.12
N VAL A 37 -0.52 -2.89 10.38
CA VAL A 37 -1.30 -1.75 10.83
C VAL A 37 -2.67 -1.78 10.19
N GLY A 38 -3.72 -1.66 11.00
CA GLY A 38 -5.12 -1.57 10.56
C GLY A 38 -5.96 -0.78 11.52
N ASN A 39 -7.15 -0.32 11.10
CA ASN A 39 -8.00 0.54 11.90
C ASN A 39 -9.04 -0.20 12.76
N ARG A 40 -9.17 -1.52 12.59
CA ARG A 40 -10.15 -2.34 13.30
C ARG A 40 -9.49 -3.53 13.97
N ARG A 41 -9.66 -3.67 15.30
CA ARG A 41 -9.08 -4.76 16.08
C ARG A 41 -9.56 -6.14 15.63
N ASP A 42 -10.87 -6.29 15.39
CA ASP A 42 -11.45 -7.55 14.91
C ASP A 42 -10.84 -8.00 13.58
N LYS A 43 -10.67 -7.08 12.63
CA LYS A 43 -10.02 -7.37 11.33
C LYS A 43 -8.54 -7.69 11.47
N ALA A 44 -7.84 -6.99 12.35
CA ALA A 44 -6.42 -7.25 12.60
C ALA A 44 -6.19 -8.64 13.21
N GLU A 45 -7.02 -9.05 14.17
CA GLU A 45 -6.95 -10.39 14.76
C GLU A 45 -7.34 -11.49 13.75
N GLN A 46 -8.38 -11.26 12.93
CA GLN A 46 -8.73 -12.18 11.85
C GLN A 46 -7.58 -12.34 10.85
N ALA A 47 -6.94 -11.24 10.45
CA ALA A 47 -5.79 -11.27 9.56
C ALA A 47 -4.62 -12.06 10.18
N ARG A 48 -4.30 -11.84 11.47
CA ARG A 48 -3.27 -12.57 12.19
C ARG A 48 -3.54 -14.09 12.19
N GLN A 49 -4.77 -14.47 12.52
CA GLN A 49 -5.18 -15.88 12.53
C GLN A 49 -5.10 -16.53 11.14
N ALA A 50 -5.54 -15.80 10.09
CA ALA A 50 -5.51 -16.30 8.71
C ALA A 50 -4.07 -16.49 8.17
N LEU A 51 -3.11 -15.72 8.69
CA LEU A 51 -1.69 -15.86 8.33
C LEU A 51 -0.98 -17.02 9.04
N ALA A 52 -1.57 -17.60 10.10
CA ALA A 52 -1.13 -18.81 10.81
C ALA A 52 0.37 -18.85 11.23
N ALA A 53 0.96 -17.68 11.56
CA ALA A 53 2.38 -17.56 11.93
C ALA A 53 2.54 -16.67 13.19
N ASP A 54 1.85 -17.02 14.27
CA ASP A 54 1.67 -16.18 15.47
C ASP A 54 2.94 -15.52 16.02
N SER A 55 4.06 -16.23 16.03
CA SER A 55 5.33 -15.71 16.59
C SER A 55 6.04 -14.68 15.68
N GLN A 56 5.61 -14.54 14.44
CA GLN A 56 6.23 -13.66 13.45
C GLN A 56 5.34 -12.46 13.08
N ILE A 57 4.19 -12.31 13.74
CA ILE A 57 3.20 -11.29 13.44
C ILE A 57 2.93 -10.42 14.67
N SER A 58 3.16 -9.12 14.51
CA SER A 58 2.67 -8.09 15.44
C SER A 58 1.54 -7.31 14.77
N ILE A 59 0.62 -6.77 15.57
CA ILE A 59 -0.47 -5.91 15.09
C ILE A 59 -0.49 -4.58 15.83
N ILE A 60 -0.71 -3.50 15.09
CA ILE A 60 -0.95 -2.16 15.63
C ILE A 60 -2.33 -1.71 15.14
N VAL A 61 -3.22 -1.40 16.08
CA VAL A 61 -4.58 -0.95 15.72
C VAL A 61 -4.65 0.56 15.86
N ALA A 62 -4.81 1.27 14.73
CA ALA A 62 -4.82 2.72 14.69
C ALA A 62 -5.67 3.27 13.54
N ASP A 63 -6.45 4.29 13.81
CA ASP A 63 -7.17 5.06 12.80
C ASP A 63 -6.23 6.16 12.24
N LEU A 64 -5.72 5.94 11.04
CA LEU A 64 -4.76 6.85 10.40
C LEU A 64 -5.38 8.16 9.88
N MET A 65 -6.70 8.29 9.92
CA MET A 65 -7.37 9.57 9.66
C MET A 65 -7.25 10.53 10.84
N LYS A 66 -6.84 10.02 12.02
CA LYS A 66 -6.65 10.79 13.25
C LYS A 66 -5.18 10.95 13.58
N GLU A 67 -4.82 12.12 14.09
CA GLU A 67 -3.43 12.41 14.48
C GLU A 67 -2.93 11.47 15.58
N GLU A 68 -3.79 11.17 16.56
CA GLU A 68 -3.49 10.25 17.66
C GLU A 68 -3.21 8.84 17.15
N GLY A 69 -3.94 8.38 16.12
CA GLY A 69 -3.71 7.07 15.51
C GLY A 69 -2.35 7.00 14.81
N MET A 70 -2.01 8.03 14.02
CA MET A 70 -0.69 8.15 13.41
C MET A 70 0.41 8.17 14.49
N LYS A 71 0.25 8.99 15.51
CA LYS A 71 1.22 9.10 16.61
C LYS A 71 1.39 7.75 17.32
N HIS A 72 0.31 7.04 17.62
CA HIS A 72 0.36 5.71 18.23
C HIS A 72 1.19 4.72 17.41
N VAL A 73 1.02 4.70 16.07
CA VAL A 73 1.84 3.85 15.18
C VAL A 73 3.32 4.23 15.28
N VAL A 74 3.64 5.52 15.19
CA VAL A 74 5.02 6.03 15.28
C VAL A 74 5.66 5.68 16.63
N ASP A 75 4.96 5.93 17.73
CA ASP A 75 5.45 5.63 19.08
C ASP A 75 5.73 4.14 19.25
N THR A 76 4.82 3.26 18.78
CA THR A 76 4.99 1.82 18.84
C THR A 76 6.19 1.34 18.00
N ILE A 77 6.34 1.85 16.77
CA ILE A 77 7.48 1.53 15.92
C ILE A 77 8.79 1.91 16.62
N ASN A 78 8.86 3.09 17.18
CA ASN A 78 10.07 3.60 17.84
C ASN A 78 10.38 2.87 19.16
N ALA A 79 9.38 2.30 19.83
CA ALA A 79 9.56 1.54 21.06
C ALA A 79 9.93 0.07 20.80
N GLU A 80 9.25 -0.59 19.84
CA GLU A 80 9.24 -2.05 19.76
C GLU A 80 9.73 -2.61 18.41
N HIS A 81 9.83 -1.77 17.36
CA HIS A 81 10.06 -2.26 15.99
C HIS A 81 11.12 -1.43 15.23
N LYS A 82 12.20 -1.05 15.89
CA LYS A 82 13.30 -0.30 15.24
C LYS A 82 14.07 -1.10 14.18
N ASP A 83 13.89 -2.40 14.16
CA ASP A 83 14.51 -3.36 13.25
C ASP A 83 13.73 -3.57 11.93
N ILE A 84 12.67 -2.79 11.69
CA ILE A 84 11.96 -2.79 10.41
C ILE A 84 12.94 -2.46 9.28
N SER A 85 13.02 -3.35 8.29
CA SER A 85 13.85 -3.19 7.08
C SER A 85 13.03 -3.09 5.80
N LEU A 86 11.74 -3.41 5.87
CA LEU A 86 10.81 -3.34 4.74
C LEU A 86 9.56 -2.57 5.14
N LEU A 87 9.04 -1.74 4.22
CA LEU A 87 7.81 -0.98 4.45
C LEU A 87 6.89 -1.06 3.22
N VAL A 88 5.61 -1.33 3.46
CA VAL A 88 4.56 -1.19 2.45
C VAL A 88 3.49 -0.22 2.94
N ASN A 89 3.31 0.86 2.21
CA ASN A 89 2.22 1.80 2.42
C ASN A 89 1.03 1.42 1.54
N ALA A 90 0.10 0.62 2.09
CA ALA A 90 -1.07 0.09 1.40
C ALA A 90 -2.40 0.64 1.96
N ALA A 91 -2.37 1.46 3.00
CA ALA A 91 -3.58 2.09 3.52
C ALA A 91 -4.18 3.05 2.47
N GLY A 92 -5.48 2.97 2.32
CA GLY A 92 -6.20 3.83 1.38
C GLY A 92 -7.69 3.66 1.50
N VAL A 93 -8.40 4.65 1.01
CA VAL A 93 -9.86 4.67 0.82
C VAL A 93 -10.16 5.16 -0.58
N PHE A 94 -11.30 4.82 -1.13
CA PHE A 94 -11.75 5.29 -2.43
C PHE A 94 -13.26 5.53 -2.41
N PHE A 95 -13.65 6.77 -2.66
CA PHE A 95 -15.05 7.22 -2.77
C PHE A 95 -15.14 8.18 -3.95
N PRO A 96 -15.51 7.68 -5.14
CA PRO A 96 -15.67 8.54 -6.30
C PRO A 96 -16.79 9.56 -6.07
N LYS A 97 -16.49 10.84 -6.33
CA LYS A 97 -17.42 11.95 -6.11
C LYS A 97 -17.13 13.08 -7.09
N PRO A 98 -18.15 13.69 -7.70
CA PRO A 98 -17.98 14.87 -8.56
C PRO A 98 -17.25 15.99 -7.83
N PHE A 99 -16.39 16.74 -8.54
CA PHE A 99 -15.55 17.77 -7.93
C PHE A 99 -16.35 18.81 -7.15
N THR A 100 -17.47 19.28 -7.70
CA THR A 100 -18.32 20.31 -7.10
C THR A 100 -19.12 19.84 -5.88
N GLU A 101 -19.15 18.54 -5.62
CA GLU A 101 -19.86 17.93 -4.49
C GLU A 101 -18.94 17.61 -3.31
N HIS A 102 -17.61 17.77 -3.47
CA HIS A 102 -16.66 17.56 -2.38
C HIS A 102 -16.85 18.61 -1.29
N ASP A 103 -16.88 18.15 -0.06
CA ASP A 103 -16.70 18.99 1.12
C ASP A 103 -15.29 18.83 1.72
N THR A 104 -15.02 19.54 2.81
CA THR A 104 -13.71 19.49 3.48
C THR A 104 -13.40 18.10 4.03
N SER A 105 -14.41 17.35 4.50
CA SER A 105 -14.21 16.01 5.05
C SER A 105 -13.82 14.99 3.98
N ASP A 106 -14.35 15.11 2.78
CA ASP A 106 -13.97 14.28 1.62
C ASP A 106 -12.48 14.49 1.26
N TYR A 107 -12.03 15.73 1.27
CA TYR A 107 -10.64 16.09 1.01
C TYR A 107 -9.73 15.61 2.14
N ASP A 108 -10.08 15.94 3.39
CA ASP A 108 -9.27 15.64 4.57
C ASP A 108 -9.07 14.12 4.78
N MET A 109 -10.05 13.31 4.42
CA MET A 109 -9.97 11.85 4.46
C MET A 109 -8.74 11.31 3.70
N TYR A 110 -8.50 11.80 2.48
CA TYR A 110 -7.35 11.40 1.68
C TYR A 110 -6.05 12.00 2.17
N MET A 111 -6.07 13.29 2.53
CA MET A 111 -4.87 14.01 2.95
C MET A 111 -4.39 13.56 4.33
N SER A 112 -5.29 13.16 5.23
CA SER A 112 -4.94 12.59 6.53
C SER A 112 -4.19 11.27 6.39
N ILE A 113 -4.63 10.38 5.48
CA ILE A 113 -3.90 9.14 5.18
C ILE A 113 -2.53 9.44 4.59
N ASN A 114 -2.41 10.40 3.68
CA ASN A 114 -1.12 10.81 3.13
C ASN A 114 -0.20 11.40 4.21
N ARG A 115 -0.75 12.22 5.10
CA ARG A 115 -0.01 12.74 6.27
C ARG A 115 0.51 11.60 7.14
N ALA A 116 -0.33 10.64 7.48
CA ALA A 116 0.08 9.47 8.27
C ALA A 116 1.16 8.66 7.55
N THR A 117 0.98 8.39 6.24
CA THR A 117 1.97 7.70 5.41
C THR A 117 3.31 8.42 5.45
N PHE A 118 3.32 9.74 5.30
CA PHE A 118 4.55 10.55 5.33
C PHE A 118 5.29 10.39 6.66
N PHE A 119 4.61 10.60 7.80
CA PHE A 119 5.25 10.59 9.11
C PHE A 119 5.65 9.19 9.56
N ILE A 120 4.85 8.16 9.30
CA ILE A 120 5.22 6.77 9.57
C ILE A 120 6.46 6.38 8.76
N THR A 121 6.48 6.69 7.46
CA THR A 121 7.64 6.44 6.58
C THR A 121 8.87 7.18 7.11
N ARG A 122 8.75 8.45 7.52
CA ARG A 122 9.87 9.23 8.08
C ARG A 122 10.50 8.53 9.28
N ASP A 123 9.69 8.06 10.23
CA ASP A 123 10.22 7.45 11.45
C ASP A 123 10.80 6.05 11.19
N VAL A 124 10.21 5.25 10.31
CA VAL A 124 10.82 4.00 9.84
C VAL A 124 12.18 4.25 9.19
N VAL A 125 12.26 5.25 8.30
CA VAL A 125 13.52 5.63 7.63
C VAL A 125 14.56 6.12 8.63
N ARG A 126 14.19 6.93 9.63
CA ARG A 126 15.11 7.35 10.70
C ARG A 126 15.69 6.15 11.43
N ASN A 127 14.86 5.22 11.85
CA ASN A 127 15.33 3.99 12.51
C ASN A 127 16.27 3.19 11.60
N MET A 128 15.96 3.04 10.31
CA MET A 128 16.85 2.38 9.35
C MET A 128 18.20 3.08 9.25
N VAL A 129 18.20 4.41 9.11
CA VAL A 129 19.44 5.21 8.98
C VAL A 129 20.27 5.16 10.27
N ASP A 130 19.65 5.35 11.42
CA ASP A 130 20.34 5.35 12.73
C ASP A 130 20.95 3.98 13.04
N ALA A 131 20.32 2.89 12.60
CA ALA A 131 20.82 1.52 12.79
C ALA A 131 21.70 0.98 11.63
N GLY A 132 21.91 1.77 10.57
CA GLY A 132 22.64 1.31 9.37
C GLY A 132 21.94 0.19 8.60
N ILE A 133 20.61 0.08 8.73
CA ILE A 133 19.80 -0.96 8.07
C ILE A 133 19.55 -0.55 6.62
N LYS A 134 19.97 -1.41 5.68
CA LYS A 134 19.54 -1.31 4.27
C LYS A 134 18.09 -1.75 4.16
N GLY A 135 17.29 -1.00 3.41
CA GLY A 135 15.85 -1.23 3.38
C GLY A 135 15.21 -1.12 2.01
N SER A 136 13.94 -1.52 1.94
CA SER A 136 13.10 -1.32 0.76
C SER A 136 11.69 -0.87 1.15
N ILE A 137 11.21 0.16 0.48
CA ILE A 137 9.90 0.78 0.69
C ILE A 137 9.10 0.66 -0.61
N VAL A 138 7.87 0.18 -0.52
CA VAL A 138 6.95 0.17 -1.66
C VAL A 138 5.65 0.89 -1.29
N ASN A 139 5.33 1.90 -2.06
CA ASN A 139 4.09 2.66 -1.95
C ASN A 139 3.03 2.11 -2.90
N ILE A 140 1.83 1.82 -2.40
CA ILE A 140 0.69 1.46 -3.24
C ILE A 140 0.05 2.74 -3.78
N GLY A 141 0.46 3.14 -4.96
CA GLY A 141 -0.07 4.26 -5.71
C GLY A 141 -1.42 3.96 -6.34
N SER A 142 -1.64 4.48 -7.53
CA SER A 142 -2.83 4.20 -8.36
C SER A 142 -2.64 4.77 -9.77
N MET A 143 -3.25 4.15 -10.76
CA MET A 143 -3.36 4.72 -12.11
C MET A 143 -4.05 6.10 -12.12
N TRP A 144 -4.98 6.34 -11.19
CA TRP A 144 -5.65 7.64 -11.03
C TRP A 144 -4.71 8.78 -10.66
N ALA A 145 -3.48 8.51 -10.23
CA ALA A 145 -2.43 9.51 -10.09
C ALA A 145 -1.91 10.04 -11.44
N GLN A 146 -2.15 9.30 -12.51
CA GLN A 146 -1.60 9.55 -13.85
C GLN A 146 -2.68 9.81 -14.89
N GLN A 147 -3.86 9.20 -14.75
CA GLN A 147 -4.95 9.27 -15.70
C GLN A 147 -6.30 9.46 -15.00
N ALA A 148 -7.09 10.41 -15.44
CA ALA A 148 -8.47 10.60 -15.00
C ALA A 148 -9.42 9.68 -15.78
N ILE A 149 -10.44 9.14 -15.08
CA ILE A 149 -11.49 8.30 -15.65
C ILE A 149 -12.84 8.97 -15.43
N GLY A 150 -13.55 9.32 -16.51
CA GLY A 150 -14.82 10.05 -16.43
C GLY A 150 -15.93 9.32 -15.66
N ALA A 151 -15.96 7.99 -15.71
CA ALA A 151 -16.93 7.17 -14.97
C ALA A 151 -16.68 7.15 -13.45
N THR A 152 -15.49 7.53 -12.98
CA THR A 152 -15.12 7.54 -11.57
C THR A 152 -14.44 8.85 -11.18
N PRO A 153 -15.17 9.96 -11.09
CA PRO A 153 -14.62 11.25 -10.72
C PRO A 153 -13.99 11.16 -9.32
N SER A 154 -12.71 11.51 -9.19
CA SER A 154 -11.94 11.22 -8.00
C SER A 154 -10.76 12.18 -7.78
N SER A 155 -11.02 13.49 -7.94
CA SER A 155 -9.97 14.53 -7.95
C SER A 155 -9.12 14.54 -6.67
N ALA A 156 -9.71 14.49 -5.48
CA ALA A 156 -8.98 14.48 -4.20
C ALA A 156 -8.15 13.20 -4.03
N TYR A 157 -8.70 12.03 -4.42
CA TYR A 157 -7.95 10.77 -4.44
C TYR A 157 -6.76 10.83 -5.40
N SER A 158 -6.98 11.33 -6.62
CA SER A 158 -5.93 11.48 -7.65
C SER A 158 -4.80 12.39 -7.15
N MET A 159 -5.12 13.52 -6.51
CA MET A 159 -4.12 14.39 -5.87
C MET A 159 -3.32 13.65 -4.80
N ALA A 160 -3.98 12.90 -3.92
CA ALA A 160 -3.32 12.14 -2.87
C ALA A 160 -2.36 11.09 -3.45
N LYS A 161 -2.80 10.34 -4.46
CA LYS A 161 -1.98 9.30 -5.10
C LYS A 161 -0.84 9.89 -5.95
N ALA A 162 -1.07 11.02 -6.62
CA ALA A 162 0.01 11.76 -7.30
C ALA A 162 1.07 12.27 -6.32
N GLY A 163 0.64 12.76 -5.15
CA GLY A 163 1.55 13.13 -4.05
C GLY A 163 2.40 11.96 -3.57
N LEU A 164 1.82 10.76 -3.48
CA LEU A 164 2.55 9.55 -3.10
C LEU A 164 3.59 9.13 -4.16
N HIS A 165 3.28 9.28 -5.46
CA HIS A 165 4.24 9.07 -6.55
C HIS A 165 5.39 10.09 -6.48
N ALA A 166 5.10 11.36 -6.20
CA ALA A 166 6.12 12.39 -6.02
C ALA A 166 7.01 12.08 -4.81
N LEU A 167 6.43 11.70 -3.66
CA LEU A 167 7.16 11.28 -2.47
C LEU A 167 8.11 10.11 -2.78
N THR A 168 7.67 9.12 -3.54
CA THR A 168 8.48 7.97 -3.95
C THR A 168 9.76 8.40 -4.65
N LYS A 169 9.64 9.31 -5.63
CA LYS A 169 10.80 9.81 -6.39
C LYS A 169 11.77 10.63 -5.53
N ASN A 170 11.22 11.50 -4.67
CA ASN A 170 12.07 12.31 -3.79
C ASN A 170 12.84 11.42 -2.79
N LEU A 171 12.16 10.49 -2.12
CA LEU A 171 12.80 9.60 -1.16
C LEU A 171 13.83 8.66 -1.83
N ALA A 172 13.61 8.23 -3.06
CA ALA A 172 14.59 7.43 -3.80
C ALA A 172 15.92 8.18 -3.98
N ILE A 173 15.88 9.47 -4.27
CA ILE A 173 17.08 10.32 -4.40
C ILE A 173 17.72 10.58 -3.03
N GLU A 174 16.93 10.91 -2.01
CA GLU A 174 17.43 11.24 -0.68
C GLU A 174 18.07 10.04 0.04
N LEU A 175 17.54 8.82 -0.21
CA LEU A 175 17.87 7.64 0.57
C LEU A 175 18.74 6.60 -0.18
N GLY A 176 18.91 6.76 -1.49
CA GLY A 176 19.69 5.82 -2.30
C GLY A 176 21.12 5.64 -1.78
N GLY A 177 21.79 6.72 -1.43
CA GLY A 177 23.14 6.70 -0.84
C GLY A 177 23.22 6.06 0.56
N LYS A 178 22.06 5.81 1.21
CA LYS A 178 21.93 5.13 2.51
C LYS A 178 21.56 3.65 2.36
N GLY A 179 21.47 3.16 1.12
CA GLY A 179 21.09 1.78 0.83
C GLY A 179 19.60 1.49 1.06
N ILE A 180 18.75 2.50 1.04
CA ILE A 180 17.29 2.36 1.15
C ILE A 180 16.68 2.65 -0.22
N ARG A 181 15.95 1.67 -0.78
CA ARG A 181 15.25 1.80 -2.05
C ARG A 181 13.80 2.20 -1.80
N VAL A 182 13.25 3.05 -2.65
CA VAL A 182 11.86 3.49 -2.55
C VAL A 182 11.23 3.41 -3.93
N ASN A 183 10.19 2.58 -4.06
CA ASN A 183 9.45 2.40 -5.30
C ASN A 183 7.95 2.52 -5.06
N ALA A 184 7.17 2.64 -6.11
CA ALA A 184 5.72 2.56 -6.06
C ALA A 184 5.21 1.59 -7.12
N ILE A 185 4.04 1.06 -6.88
CA ILE A 185 3.22 0.41 -7.90
C ILE A 185 1.97 1.25 -8.15
N SER A 186 1.44 1.17 -9.35
CA SER A 186 0.30 1.94 -9.83
C SER A 186 -0.78 0.97 -10.34
N PRO A 187 -1.60 0.38 -9.43
CA PRO A 187 -2.66 -0.52 -9.84
C PRO A 187 -3.81 0.20 -10.53
N ALA A 188 -4.51 -0.51 -11.43
CA ALA A 188 -5.85 -0.16 -11.89
C ALA A 188 -6.91 -0.74 -10.93
N VAL A 189 -7.98 -1.34 -11.45
CA VAL A 189 -9.02 -1.97 -10.63
C VAL A 189 -8.53 -3.32 -10.11
N VAL A 190 -8.48 -3.46 -8.79
CA VAL A 190 -8.08 -4.69 -8.09
C VAL A 190 -9.18 -5.11 -7.13
N HIS A 191 -9.68 -6.33 -7.24
CA HIS A 191 -10.75 -6.85 -6.40
C HIS A 191 -10.31 -6.93 -4.93
N THR A 192 -10.66 -5.93 -4.16
CA THR A 192 -10.34 -5.78 -2.73
C THR A 192 -11.55 -5.30 -1.95
N PRO A 193 -11.59 -5.45 -0.62
CA PRO A 193 -12.70 -4.95 0.20
C PRO A 193 -12.93 -3.43 0.15
N ILE A 194 -12.08 -2.66 -0.50
CA ILE A 194 -12.25 -1.20 -0.64
C ILE A 194 -13.58 -0.85 -1.33
N TYR A 195 -14.05 -1.69 -2.23
CA TYR A 195 -15.29 -1.47 -2.98
C TYR A 195 -16.54 -1.67 -2.14
N GLU A 196 -16.47 -2.49 -1.08
CA GLU A 196 -17.60 -2.72 -0.15
C GLU A 196 -18.00 -1.45 0.62
N SER A 197 -17.18 -0.40 0.58
CA SER A 197 -17.46 0.87 1.25
C SER A 197 -18.47 1.74 0.50
N PHE A 198 -18.69 1.51 -0.81
CA PHE A 198 -19.60 2.31 -1.65
C PHE A 198 -20.40 1.47 -2.67
N ILE A 199 -20.14 0.16 -2.77
CA ILE A 199 -20.92 -0.79 -3.55
C ILE A 199 -21.62 -1.75 -2.59
N PRO A 200 -22.94 -2.00 -2.71
CA PRO A 200 -23.60 -3.04 -1.94
C PRO A 200 -22.88 -4.37 -2.08
N LYS A 201 -22.73 -5.09 -0.98
CA LYS A 201 -21.90 -6.29 -0.94
C LYS A 201 -22.32 -7.36 -1.96
N ASP A 202 -23.62 -7.48 -2.19
CA ASP A 202 -24.19 -8.45 -3.13
C ASP A 202 -23.94 -8.07 -4.59
N ASP A 203 -23.64 -6.79 -4.87
CA ASP A 203 -23.39 -6.27 -6.22
C ASP A 203 -21.87 -6.20 -6.57
N VAL A 204 -20.98 -6.38 -5.57
CA VAL A 204 -19.53 -6.21 -5.77
C VAL A 204 -19.01 -7.12 -6.86
N GLU A 205 -19.41 -8.38 -6.90
CA GLU A 205 -18.93 -9.37 -7.89
C GLU A 205 -19.34 -8.96 -9.31
N ASP A 206 -20.59 -8.59 -9.54
CA ASP A 206 -21.09 -8.18 -10.84
C ASP A 206 -20.44 -6.87 -11.31
N VAL A 207 -20.24 -5.92 -10.41
CA VAL A 207 -19.54 -4.66 -10.72
C VAL A 207 -18.08 -4.94 -11.06
N MET A 208 -17.38 -5.78 -10.30
CA MET A 208 -15.99 -6.16 -10.60
C MET A 208 -15.89 -6.84 -11.97
N ASN A 209 -16.81 -7.77 -12.29
CA ASN A 209 -16.84 -8.42 -13.59
C ASN A 209 -17.06 -7.43 -14.73
N SER A 210 -17.90 -6.41 -14.53
CA SER A 210 -18.12 -5.36 -15.54
C SER A 210 -16.87 -4.55 -15.89
N PHE A 211 -15.93 -4.41 -14.96
CA PHE A 211 -14.63 -3.78 -15.20
C PHE A 211 -13.64 -4.65 -15.97
N GLY A 212 -13.98 -5.90 -16.29
CA GLY A 212 -13.09 -6.78 -17.05
C GLY A 212 -12.67 -6.17 -18.39
N SER A 213 -13.61 -5.61 -19.14
CA SER A 213 -13.37 -4.99 -20.45
C SER A 213 -12.52 -3.69 -20.38
N PHE A 214 -12.44 -3.05 -19.24
CA PHE A 214 -11.59 -1.88 -19.01
C PHE A 214 -10.09 -2.25 -19.07
N HIS A 215 -9.75 -3.50 -18.74
CA HIS A 215 -8.38 -3.99 -18.73
C HIS A 215 -8.08 -4.77 -20.01
N PRO A 216 -7.04 -4.41 -20.80
CA PRO A 216 -6.64 -5.17 -21.98
C PRO A 216 -6.45 -6.67 -21.74
N ILE A 217 -6.02 -7.06 -20.54
CA ILE A 217 -5.88 -8.47 -20.17
C ILE A 217 -7.21 -9.20 -19.93
N GLY A 218 -8.36 -8.48 -19.97
CA GLY A 218 -9.71 -9.04 -19.92
C GLY A 218 -10.26 -9.36 -18.52
N ARG A 219 -9.57 -8.96 -17.45
CA ARG A 219 -10.03 -9.13 -16.06
C ARG A 219 -9.54 -8.02 -15.14
N VAL A 220 -10.20 -7.82 -14.04
CA VAL A 220 -9.66 -7.03 -12.92
C VAL A 220 -8.48 -7.75 -12.27
N GLY A 221 -7.61 -6.98 -11.60
CA GLY A 221 -6.52 -7.52 -10.81
C GLY A 221 -7.02 -8.20 -9.53
N THR A 222 -6.19 -9.09 -8.99
CA THR A 222 -6.37 -9.68 -7.67
C THR A 222 -5.32 -9.14 -6.70
N PRO A 223 -5.55 -9.21 -5.38
CA PRO A 223 -4.52 -8.86 -4.39
C PRO A 223 -3.21 -9.63 -4.60
N VAL A 224 -3.28 -10.87 -5.11
CA VAL A 224 -2.10 -11.70 -5.40
C VAL A 224 -1.29 -11.13 -6.56
N ASP A 225 -1.93 -10.69 -7.66
CA ASP A 225 -1.23 -10.07 -8.80
C ASP A 225 -0.36 -8.89 -8.33
N ILE A 226 -0.88 -8.12 -7.38
CA ILE A 226 -0.19 -6.96 -6.81
C ILE A 226 0.91 -7.39 -5.83
N ALA A 227 0.60 -8.31 -4.93
CA ALA A 227 1.51 -8.73 -3.87
C ALA A 227 2.79 -9.39 -4.40
N GLU A 228 2.71 -10.15 -5.50
CA GLU A 228 3.89 -10.75 -6.15
C GLU A 228 4.87 -9.68 -6.64
N THR A 229 4.34 -8.62 -7.27
CA THR A 229 5.19 -7.49 -7.72
C THR A 229 5.75 -6.71 -6.53
N VAL A 230 4.95 -6.46 -5.50
CA VAL A 230 5.42 -5.76 -4.28
C VAL A 230 6.52 -6.58 -3.62
N ALA A 231 6.33 -7.88 -3.43
CA ALA A 231 7.33 -8.76 -2.85
C ALA A 231 8.63 -8.80 -3.69
N PHE A 232 8.52 -8.76 -5.02
CA PHE A 232 9.67 -8.66 -5.90
C PHE A 232 10.44 -7.33 -5.69
N LEU A 233 9.75 -6.19 -5.62
CA LEU A 233 10.35 -4.87 -5.37
C LEU A 233 10.96 -4.75 -3.97
N LEU A 234 10.40 -5.45 -2.97
CA LEU A 234 10.95 -5.50 -1.61
C LEU A 234 12.21 -6.36 -1.53
N SER A 235 12.38 -7.33 -2.43
CA SER A 235 13.45 -8.31 -2.37
C SER A 235 14.81 -7.76 -2.85
N ASP A 236 15.88 -8.45 -2.50
CA ASP A 236 17.23 -8.14 -2.94
C ASP A 236 17.46 -8.41 -4.44
N LYS A 237 16.46 -8.97 -5.16
CA LYS A 237 16.51 -9.18 -6.61
C LYS A 237 16.37 -7.87 -7.42
N THR A 238 15.93 -6.81 -6.75
CA THR A 238 15.72 -5.48 -7.34
C THR A 238 16.63 -4.42 -6.70
N ASP A 239 17.83 -4.79 -6.30
CA ASP A 239 18.79 -3.90 -5.62
C ASP A 239 19.23 -2.71 -6.50
N TRP A 240 19.01 -2.79 -7.81
CA TRP A 240 19.26 -1.70 -8.79
C TRP A 240 17.99 -0.93 -9.18
N VAL A 241 16.87 -1.12 -8.46
CA VAL A 241 15.58 -0.46 -8.75
C VAL A 241 15.18 0.46 -7.60
N THR A 242 15.20 1.77 -7.83
CA THR A 242 14.70 2.80 -6.90
C THR A 242 14.10 3.97 -7.68
N GLY A 243 13.08 4.63 -7.14
CA GLY A 243 12.37 5.74 -7.78
C GLY A 243 11.39 5.32 -8.88
N ALA A 244 11.23 4.02 -9.13
CA ALA A 244 10.31 3.50 -10.13
C ALA A 244 8.86 3.57 -9.66
N ILE A 245 7.97 3.84 -10.63
CA ILE A 245 6.52 3.69 -10.47
C ILE A 245 6.10 2.69 -11.53
N TRP A 246 5.73 1.48 -11.12
CA TRP A 246 5.39 0.41 -12.05
C TRP A 246 3.88 0.28 -12.16
N ASP A 247 3.37 0.38 -13.38
CA ASP A 247 1.97 0.12 -13.67
C ASP A 247 1.71 -1.39 -13.60
N ILE A 248 0.82 -1.79 -12.67
CA ILE A 248 0.35 -3.17 -12.48
C ILE A 248 -1.15 -3.13 -12.67
N ASP A 249 -1.58 -2.97 -13.89
CA ASP A 249 -2.88 -2.42 -14.27
C ASP A 249 -3.61 -3.24 -15.36
N GLY A 250 -3.07 -4.39 -15.73
CA GLY A 250 -3.63 -5.21 -16.80
C GLY A 250 -3.59 -4.54 -18.18
N GLY A 251 -2.70 -3.54 -18.35
CA GLY A 251 -2.46 -2.84 -19.62
C GLY A 251 -3.28 -1.55 -19.82
N VAL A 252 -4.00 -1.08 -18.80
CA VAL A 252 -4.87 0.11 -18.90
C VAL A 252 -4.06 1.35 -19.30
N MET A 253 -2.87 1.55 -18.75
CA MET A 253 -2.01 2.69 -19.04
C MET A 253 -1.20 2.55 -20.33
N ALA A 254 -1.15 1.37 -20.94
CA ALA A 254 -0.44 1.15 -22.21
C ALA A 254 -1.13 1.79 -23.41
N GLY A 255 -2.45 2.06 -23.32
CA GLY A 255 -3.22 2.66 -24.40
C GLY A 255 -4.73 2.61 -24.13
N ARG A 256 -5.51 2.85 -25.17
CA ARG A 256 -6.97 2.72 -25.14
C ARG A 256 -7.39 1.37 -25.72
N ASN A 257 -8.28 0.69 -25.03
CA ASN A 257 -9.14 -0.30 -25.68
C ASN A 257 -10.13 0.45 -26.55
N ALA A 258 -10.18 0.13 -27.80
CA ALA A 258 -10.96 0.81 -28.84
C ALA A 258 -12.39 1.11 -28.41
#